data_d8fa3e8fc43e2b12a572d64e1f5211e5
#
_entry.id   d8fa3e8fc43e2b12a572d64e1f5211e5
#
_cell.length_a   1.000
_cell.length_b   1.000
_cell.length_c   1.000
_cell.angle_alpha   90.00
_cell.angle_beta   90.00
_cell.angle_gamma   90.00
#
_symmetry.space_group_name_H-M   'P 1'
#
loop_
_entity.id
_entity.type
_entity.pdbx_description
1 polymer ?
#
loop_
_entity_poly.entity_id
_entity_poly.type
_entity_poly.pdbx_seq_one_letter_code
_entity_poly.pdbx_strand_id
1 'polypeptide(L)'
;MPCYHPLLGYPAGVSRETGKMQYHIVPASDPRVMDPYWKDQLIQIPCGKCIGCRLEYSRQWANRCMLELQYHDSAYFVTLTYNEEHVPRTGLHGEMSLRKRDFQLFMKRLRKKYSDDRIRFYAAGEYGTTTQRPHYHAILFGLHLDDLQVY
;
A
#
# COMPACT_ATOMS: atom_id res chain seq x y z
N MET A 1 -3.78 -16.49 0.78
CA MET A 1 -5.21 -16.88 0.97
C MET A 1 -5.93 -16.76 -0.36
N PRO A 2 -6.87 -17.64 -0.70
CA PRO A 2 -7.56 -17.57 -1.98
C PRO A 2 -8.49 -16.34 -2.04
N CYS A 3 -8.69 -15.82 -3.25
CA CYS A 3 -9.72 -14.83 -3.52
C CYS A 3 -11.09 -15.48 -3.42
N TYR A 4 -12.02 -14.86 -2.68
CA TYR A 4 -13.38 -15.42 -2.53
C TYR A 4 -14.31 -15.08 -3.69
N HIS A 5 -13.99 -14.07 -4.49
CA HIS A 5 -14.79 -13.62 -5.61
C HIS A 5 -13.87 -13.31 -6.80
N PRO A 6 -13.21 -14.33 -7.38
CA PRO A 6 -12.30 -14.11 -8.50
C PRO A 6 -13.06 -13.53 -9.71
N LEU A 7 -12.39 -12.65 -10.41
CA LEU A 7 -12.76 -12.24 -11.75
C LEU A 7 -12.17 -13.25 -12.75
N LEU A 8 -12.77 -13.35 -13.90
CA LEU A 8 -12.27 -14.19 -14.99
C LEU A 8 -11.87 -13.30 -16.17
N GLY A 9 -10.77 -13.64 -16.81
CA GLY A 9 -10.31 -12.99 -18.02
C GLY A 9 -10.30 -13.98 -19.18
N TYR A 10 -10.90 -13.62 -20.31
CA TYR A 10 -10.77 -14.36 -21.55
C TYR A 10 -9.95 -13.53 -22.58
N PRO A 11 -9.19 -14.19 -23.49
CA PRO A 11 -8.34 -13.49 -24.44
C PRO A 11 -9.12 -12.55 -25.34
N ALA A 12 -8.65 -11.33 -25.51
CA ALA A 12 -9.23 -10.30 -26.37
C ALA A 12 -8.37 -10.01 -27.62
N GLY A 13 -7.24 -10.72 -27.76
CA GLY A 13 -6.29 -10.53 -28.84
C GLY A 13 -4.95 -9.95 -28.37
N VAL A 14 -4.06 -9.71 -29.30
CA VAL A 14 -2.72 -9.18 -29.02
C VAL A 14 -2.69 -7.68 -29.29
N SER A 15 -2.20 -6.91 -28.34
CA SER A 15 -1.98 -5.48 -28.53
C SER A 15 -0.99 -5.21 -29.65
N ARG A 16 -1.35 -4.38 -30.59
CA ARG A 16 -0.47 -3.98 -31.72
C ARG A 16 0.72 -3.14 -31.26
N GLU A 17 0.58 -2.40 -30.14
CA GLU A 17 1.63 -1.53 -29.63
C GLU A 17 2.65 -2.27 -28.77
N THR A 18 2.18 -3.23 -27.95
CA THR A 18 3.02 -3.87 -26.93
C THR A 18 3.34 -5.33 -27.22
N GLY A 19 2.69 -5.95 -28.22
CA GLY A 19 2.79 -7.38 -28.53
C GLY A 19 2.25 -8.31 -27.43
N LYS A 20 1.57 -7.76 -26.38
CA LYS A 20 1.08 -8.54 -25.25
C LYS A 20 -0.38 -8.97 -25.46
N MET A 21 -0.71 -10.16 -24.96
CA MET A 21 -2.10 -10.64 -24.92
C MET A 21 -2.94 -9.72 -24.03
N GLN A 22 -4.06 -9.26 -24.54
CA GLN A 22 -5.08 -8.52 -23.80
C GLN A 22 -6.17 -9.47 -23.34
N TYR A 23 -6.82 -9.13 -22.22
CA TYR A 23 -7.91 -9.91 -21.66
C TYR A 23 -9.12 -9.03 -21.38
N HIS A 24 -10.31 -9.51 -21.72
CA HIS A 24 -11.55 -8.97 -21.20
C HIS A 24 -11.81 -9.54 -19.81
N ILE A 25 -11.95 -8.65 -18.83
CA ILE A 25 -12.14 -9.04 -17.43
C ILE A 25 -13.63 -8.94 -17.09
N VAL A 26 -14.21 -10.03 -16.63
CA VAL A 26 -15.62 -10.15 -16.30
C VAL A 26 -15.81 -10.85 -14.94
N PRO A 27 -16.94 -10.63 -14.25
CA PRO A 27 -17.29 -11.42 -13.07
C PRO A 27 -17.49 -12.88 -13.45
N ALA A 28 -17.27 -13.79 -12.49
CA ALA A 28 -17.46 -15.24 -12.71
C ALA A 28 -18.90 -15.62 -13.10
N SER A 29 -19.88 -14.74 -12.81
CA SER A 29 -21.28 -14.90 -13.19
C SER A 29 -21.62 -14.48 -14.62
N ASP A 30 -20.65 -13.99 -15.39
CA ASP A 30 -20.87 -13.55 -16.76
C ASP A 30 -21.18 -14.77 -17.65
N PRO A 31 -22.27 -14.75 -18.45
CA PRO A 31 -22.65 -15.88 -19.31
C PRO A 31 -21.56 -16.32 -20.30
N ARG A 32 -20.71 -15.39 -20.74
CA ARG A 32 -19.60 -15.67 -21.68
C ARG A 32 -18.55 -16.61 -21.09
N VAL A 33 -18.45 -16.69 -19.76
CA VAL A 33 -17.53 -17.58 -19.06
C VAL A 33 -17.93 -19.05 -19.24
N MET A 34 -19.21 -19.31 -19.50
CA MET A 34 -19.75 -20.67 -19.70
C MET A 34 -19.59 -21.17 -21.15
N ASP A 35 -19.11 -20.31 -22.06
CA ASP A 35 -18.86 -20.70 -23.46
C ASP A 35 -17.73 -21.74 -23.51
N PRO A 36 -17.97 -22.94 -24.07
CA PRO A 36 -16.96 -23.99 -24.19
C PRO A 36 -15.69 -23.57 -24.92
N TYR A 37 -15.80 -22.61 -25.84
CA TYR A 37 -14.65 -22.07 -26.58
C TYR A 37 -13.60 -21.42 -25.68
N TRP A 38 -14.03 -20.77 -24.61
CA TRP A 38 -13.10 -20.05 -23.71
C TRP A 38 -12.66 -20.88 -22.51
N LYS A 39 -13.27 -22.01 -22.23
CA LYS A 39 -13.08 -22.79 -21.00
C LYS A 39 -11.62 -23.04 -20.63
N ASP A 40 -10.79 -23.39 -21.63
CA ASP A 40 -9.38 -23.72 -21.40
C ASP A 40 -8.43 -22.48 -21.50
N GLN A 41 -8.99 -21.33 -21.85
CA GLN A 41 -8.24 -20.07 -22.03
C GLN A 41 -8.53 -19.06 -20.92
N LEU A 42 -9.42 -19.37 -20.00
CA LEU A 42 -9.77 -18.48 -18.91
C LEU A 42 -8.65 -18.38 -17.89
N ILE A 43 -8.33 -17.15 -17.48
CA ILE A 43 -7.44 -16.88 -16.36
C ILE A 43 -8.22 -16.37 -15.18
N GLN A 44 -7.85 -16.83 -13.99
CA GLN A 44 -8.41 -16.29 -12.74
C GLN A 44 -7.64 -15.06 -12.27
N ILE A 45 -8.36 -13.98 -12.00
CA ILE A 45 -7.79 -12.72 -11.55
C ILE A 45 -8.34 -12.41 -10.16
N PRO A 46 -7.48 -12.17 -9.14
CA PRO A 46 -7.94 -11.76 -7.83
C PRO A 46 -8.75 -10.46 -7.89
N CYS A 47 -9.91 -10.42 -7.23
CA CYS A 47 -10.80 -9.25 -7.27
C CYS A 47 -10.22 -7.99 -6.58
N GLY A 48 -9.17 -8.13 -5.75
CA GLY A 48 -8.53 -7.04 -5.02
C GLY A 48 -9.31 -6.47 -3.84
N LYS A 49 -10.58 -6.83 -3.68
CA LYS A 49 -11.50 -6.17 -2.72
C LYS A 49 -11.93 -7.06 -1.56
N CYS A 50 -12.05 -8.38 -1.75
CA CYS A 50 -12.46 -9.29 -0.70
C CYS A 50 -11.40 -9.39 0.40
N ILE A 51 -11.80 -9.90 1.57
CA ILE A 51 -10.90 -10.01 2.72
C ILE A 51 -9.66 -10.87 2.39
N GLY A 52 -9.81 -11.95 1.62
CA GLY A 52 -8.68 -12.78 1.17
C GLY A 52 -7.67 -12.01 0.35
N CYS A 53 -8.11 -11.18 -0.61
CA CYS A 53 -7.22 -10.34 -1.40
C CYS A 53 -6.54 -9.25 -0.57
N ARG A 54 -7.26 -8.64 0.37
CA ARG A 54 -6.71 -7.60 1.25
C ARG A 54 -5.64 -8.16 2.18
N LEU A 55 -5.88 -9.33 2.77
CA LEU A 55 -4.90 -10.03 3.61
C LEU A 55 -3.67 -10.46 2.80
N GLU A 56 -3.86 -10.96 1.59
CA GLU A 56 -2.75 -11.32 0.71
C GLU A 56 -1.91 -10.09 0.33
N TYR A 57 -2.54 -8.98 0.01
CA TYR A 57 -1.86 -7.71 -0.25
C TYR A 57 -1.05 -7.24 0.96
N SER A 58 -1.63 -7.30 2.17
CA SER A 58 -0.94 -6.97 3.41
C SER A 58 0.28 -7.89 3.64
N ARG A 59 0.12 -9.20 3.43
CA ARG A 59 1.21 -10.16 3.54
C ARG A 59 2.35 -9.88 2.56
N GLN A 60 2.02 -9.52 1.32
CA GLN A 60 3.03 -9.17 0.32
C GLN A 60 3.85 -7.94 0.74
N TRP A 61 3.22 -6.92 1.33
CA TRP A 61 3.93 -5.76 1.86
C TRP A 61 4.78 -6.09 3.08
N ALA A 62 4.27 -6.92 3.99
CA ALA A 62 5.07 -7.40 5.13
C ALA A 62 6.33 -8.13 4.65
N ASN A 63 6.18 -9.05 3.67
CA ASN A 63 7.33 -9.76 3.09
C ASN A 63 8.34 -8.80 2.44
N ARG A 64 7.87 -7.76 1.72
CA ARG A 64 8.76 -6.74 1.15
C ARG A 64 9.52 -5.97 2.22
N CYS A 65 8.86 -5.60 3.32
CA CYS A 65 9.53 -4.94 4.46
C CYS A 65 10.57 -5.86 5.11
N MET A 66 10.26 -7.16 5.25
CA MET A 66 11.22 -8.14 5.79
C MET A 66 12.43 -8.33 4.86
N LEU A 67 12.23 -8.34 3.55
CA LEU A 67 13.33 -8.39 2.59
C LEU A 67 14.17 -7.11 2.63
N GLU A 68 13.54 -5.94 2.69
CA GLU A 68 14.24 -4.66 2.80
C GLU A 68 15.10 -4.60 4.06
N LEU A 69 14.58 -5.12 5.19
CA LEU A 69 15.29 -5.12 6.47
C LEU A 69 16.66 -5.82 6.40
N GLN A 70 16.81 -6.83 5.53
CA GLN A 70 18.08 -7.57 5.38
C GLN A 70 19.24 -6.72 4.82
N TYR A 71 18.92 -5.57 4.23
CA TYR A 71 19.91 -4.65 3.66
C TYR A 71 20.25 -3.46 4.58
N HIS A 72 19.73 -3.47 5.82
CA HIS A 72 19.91 -2.37 6.77
C HIS A 72 20.23 -2.89 8.15
N ASP A 73 21.13 -2.18 8.84
CA ASP A 73 21.56 -2.54 10.21
C ASP A 73 20.57 -2.04 11.25
N SER A 74 19.65 -1.15 10.86
CA SER A 74 18.66 -0.55 11.76
C SER A 74 17.31 -0.40 11.08
N ALA A 75 16.24 -0.54 11.87
CA ALA A 75 14.88 -0.20 11.44
C ALA A 75 14.04 0.25 12.64
N TYR A 76 13.24 1.28 12.44
CA TYR A 76 12.35 1.83 13.47
C TYR A 76 10.92 1.87 12.98
N PHE A 77 10.00 1.39 13.78
CA PHE A 77 8.58 1.63 13.58
C PHE A 77 8.20 2.93 14.30
N VAL A 78 7.69 3.89 13.55
CA VAL A 78 7.34 5.20 14.10
C VAL A 78 5.87 5.54 13.84
N THR A 79 5.25 6.20 14.80
CA THR A 79 3.92 6.78 14.65
C THR A 79 4.05 8.30 14.69
N LEU A 80 3.62 8.96 13.62
CA LEU A 80 3.67 10.41 13.47
C LEU A 80 2.25 10.95 13.58
N THR A 81 1.98 11.71 14.63
CA THR A 81 0.71 12.36 14.87
C THR A 81 0.80 13.87 14.68
N TYR A 82 -0.30 14.50 14.36
CA TYR A 82 -0.40 15.97 14.37
C TYR A 82 -0.71 16.47 15.79
N ASN A 83 -0.14 17.61 16.15
CA ASN A 83 -0.66 18.37 17.29
C ASN A 83 -1.99 19.06 16.89
N GLU A 84 -2.71 19.62 17.88
CA GLU A 84 -4.04 20.19 17.63
C GLU A 84 -3.99 21.43 16.71
N GLU A 85 -2.93 22.22 16.82
CA GLU A 85 -2.78 23.47 16.07
C GLU A 85 -2.48 23.26 14.59
N HIS A 86 -1.86 22.11 14.25
CA HIS A 86 -1.36 21.83 12.89
C HIS A 86 -2.07 20.68 12.19
N VAL A 87 -3.10 20.08 12.81
CA VAL A 87 -3.87 19.02 12.15
C VAL A 87 -4.58 19.60 10.92
N PRO A 88 -4.33 19.08 9.72
CA PRO A 88 -4.99 19.59 8.52
C PRO A 88 -6.49 19.35 8.60
N ARG A 89 -7.26 20.37 8.21
CA ARG A 89 -8.71 20.31 8.15
C ARG A 89 -9.18 20.57 6.75
N THR A 90 -10.18 19.82 6.30
CA THR A 90 -10.78 19.90 4.96
C THR A 90 -12.30 19.80 5.07
N GLY A 91 -12.97 20.02 3.93
CA GLY A 91 -14.43 19.99 3.88
C GLY A 91 -15.11 21.23 4.47
N LEU A 92 -16.43 21.27 4.36
CA LEU A 92 -17.27 22.39 4.83
C LEU A 92 -17.36 22.46 6.37
N HIS A 93 -17.14 21.32 7.06
CA HIS A 93 -17.24 21.22 8.51
C HIS A 93 -15.87 21.12 9.21
N GLY A 94 -14.78 21.30 8.45
CA GLY A 94 -13.43 21.28 9.02
C GLY A 94 -12.99 19.93 9.51
N GLU A 95 -13.36 18.84 8.81
CA GLU A 95 -12.95 17.50 9.15
C GLU A 95 -11.42 17.35 9.09
N MET A 96 -10.86 16.64 10.07
CA MET A 96 -9.44 16.34 10.08
C MET A 96 -9.05 15.45 8.89
N SER A 97 -7.92 15.73 8.26
CA SER A 97 -7.49 15.02 7.05
C SER A 97 -6.00 14.73 7.03
N LEU A 98 -5.64 13.61 6.39
CA LEU A 98 -4.26 13.29 6.07
C LEU A 98 -3.78 14.20 4.92
N ARG A 99 -2.58 14.73 5.06
CA ARG A 99 -1.93 15.51 4.00
C ARG A 99 -0.56 14.92 3.65
N LYS A 100 -0.51 14.17 2.55
CA LYS A 100 0.71 13.50 2.06
C LYS A 100 1.95 14.42 2.05
N ARG A 101 1.75 15.70 1.79
CA ARG A 101 2.84 16.70 1.76
C ARG A 101 3.57 16.81 3.10
N ASP A 102 2.87 16.66 4.22
CA ASP A 102 3.49 16.78 5.55
C ASP A 102 4.46 15.62 5.80
N PHE A 103 4.05 14.40 5.45
CA PHE A 103 4.95 13.24 5.51
C PHE A 103 6.16 13.40 4.58
N GLN A 104 5.95 13.91 3.36
CA GLN A 104 7.05 14.19 2.44
C GLN A 104 8.04 15.22 3.00
N LEU A 105 7.54 16.28 3.65
CA LEU A 105 8.38 17.29 4.29
C LEU A 105 9.10 16.74 5.51
N PHE A 106 8.45 15.91 6.32
CA PHE A 106 9.10 15.19 7.41
C PHE A 106 10.28 14.37 6.89
N MET A 107 10.08 13.53 5.88
CA MET A 107 11.15 12.72 5.30
C MET A 107 12.29 13.56 4.70
N LYS A 108 11.96 14.70 4.10
CA LYS A 108 12.97 15.62 3.57
C LYS A 108 13.83 16.22 4.69
N ARG A 109 13.22 16.63 5.81
CA ARG A 109 13.93 17.17 6.98
C ARG A 109 14.77 16.08 7.65
N LEU A 110 14.21 14.87 7.81
CA LEU A 110 14.92 13.75 8.39
C LEU A 110 16.18 13.40 7.61
N ARG A 111 16.08 13.25 6.28
CA ARG A 111 17.21 12.99 5.39
C ARG A 111 18.25 14.12 5.36
N LYS A 112 17.82 15.36 5.61
CA LYS A 112 18.77 16.49 5.75
C LYS A 112 19.52 16.42 7.08
N LYS A 113 18.84 16.03 8.18
CA LYS A 113 19.46 15.90 9.51
C LYS A 113 20.45 14.74 9.56
N TYR A 114 20.11 13.63 8.93
CA TYR A 114 20.92 12.39 8.86
C TYR A 114 21.38 12.17 7.42
N SER A 115 22.24 13.09 6.94
CA SER A 115 22.67 13.11 5.53
C SER A 115 23.51 11.91 5.11
N ASP A 116 24.18 11.27 6.06
CA ASP A 116 25.08 10.14 5.84
C ASP A 116 24.31 8.82 5.78
N ASP A 117 23.07 8.82 6.27
CA ASP A 117 22.19 7.66 6.28
C ASP A 117 21.41 7.52 4.95
N ARG A 118 21.39 6.31 4.42
CA ARG A 118 20.52 5.93 3.29
C ARG A 118 19.14 5.53 3.76
N ILE A 119 18.37 6.49 4.27
CA ILE A 119 17.05 6.22 4.84
C ILE A 119 16.05 5.82 3.75
N ARG A 120 15.55 4.59 3.85
CA ARG A 120 14.38 4.10 3.11
C ARG A 120 13.17 4.00 4.04
N PHE A 121 11.99 3.94 3.48
CA PHE A 121 10.80 3.85 4.31
C PHE A 121 9.65 3.12 3.60
N TYR A 122 8.80 2.52 4.41
CA TYR A 122 7.43 2.15 4.08
C TYR A 122 6.50 2.93 4.99
N ALA A 123 5.45 3.56 4.45
CA ALA A 123 4.53 4.36 5.27
C ALA A 123 3.09 4.19 4.83
N ALA A 124 2.18 4.23 5.81
CA ALA A 124 0.75 4.24 5.63
C ALA A 124 0.13 5.36 6.45
N GLY A 125 -0.87 6.04 5.89
CA GLY A 125 -1.71 6.99 6.62
C GLY A 125 -2.96 6.29 7.13
N GLU A 126 -3.38 6.63 8.33
CA GLU A 126 -4.52 6.03 9.01
C GLU A 126 -5.32 7.08 9.78
N TYR A 127 -6.60 6.80 10.01
CA TYR A 127 -7.47 7.56 10.89
C TYR A 127 -7.79 6.74 12.14
N GLY A 128 -7.62 7.33 13.31
CA GLY A 128 -7.91 6.66 14.57
C GLY A 128 -9.37 6.19 14.64
N THR A 129 -9.58 5.01 15.18
CA THR A 129 -10.90 4.36 15.21
C THR A 129 -11.95 5.14 16.02
N THR A 130 -11.53 5.80 17.10
CA THR A 130 -12.44 6.53 18.01
C THR A 130 -12.55 8.01 17.64
N THR A 131 -11.41 8.69 17.45
CA THR A 131 -11.37 10.15 17.26
C THR A 131 -11.25 10.56 15.81
N GLN A 132 -11.09 9.60 14.88
CA GLN A 132 -10.81 9.85 13.46
C GLN A 132 -9.56 10.75 13.24
N ARG A 133 -8.67 10.83 14.26
CA ARG A 133 -7.48 11.66 14.18
C ARG A 133 -6.49 11.07 13.19
N PRO A 134 -6.05 11.85 12.17
CA PRO A 134 -5.12 11.38 11.17
C PRO A 134 -3.71 11.19 11.76
N HIS A 135 -3.04 10.11 11.35
CA HIS A 135 -1.66 9.82 11.73
C HIS A 135 -0.99 8.97 10.65
N TYR A 136 0.34 8.91 10.70
CA TYR A 136 1.12 8.05 9.83
C TYR A 136 1.86 7.01 10.66
N HIS A 137 1.79 5.76 10.21
CA HIS A 137 2.72 4.72 10.62
C HIS A 137 3.80 4.59 9.57
N ALA A 138 5.05 4.51 9.98
CA ALA A 138 6.14 4.28 9.05
C ALA A 138 7.18 3.34 9.65
N ILE A 139 7.77 2.52 8.78
CA ILE A 139 9.01 1.79 9.06
C ILE A 139 10.11 2.57 8.37
N LEU A 140 11.10 3.01 9.14
CA LEU A 140 12.28 3.71 8.66
C LEU A 140 13.46 2.73 8.70
N PHE A 141 14.08 2.46 7.56
CA PHE A 141 15.22 1.56 7.44
C PHE A 141 16.51 2.37 7.26
N GLY A 142 17.60 1.92 7.87
CA GLY A 142 18.93 2.50 7.72
C GLY A 142 19.06 3.91 8.32
N LEU A 143 18.27 4.23 9.35
CA LEU A 143 18.41 5.43 10.16
C LEU A 143 19.19 5.09 11.42
N HIS A 144 20.23 5.86 11.75
CA HIS A 144 21.01 5.70 12.99
C HIS A 144 20.66 6.84 13.96
N LEU A 145 20.12 6.49 15.12
CA LEU A 145 19.75 7.44 16.17
C LEU A 145 20.73 7.29 17.32
N ASP A 146 21.45 8.37 17.64
CA ASP A 146 22.45 8.40 18.72
C ASP A 146 21.82 8.66 20.09
N ASP A 147 20.57 9.12 20.12
CA ASP A 147 19.87 9.61 21.30
C ASP A 147 18.63 8.77 21.71
N LEU A 148 18.63 7.48 21.37
CA LEU A 148 17.56 6.56 21.75
C LEU A 148 17.51 6.39 23.28
N GLN A 149 16.41 6.80 23.89
CA GLN A 149 16.08 6.46 25.27
C GLN A 149 15.10 5.29 25.28
N VAL A 150 15.50 4.21 25.92
CA VAL A 150 14.64 3.04 26.15
C VAL A 150 13.95 3.26 27.51
N TYR A 151 12.62 3.32 27.51
CA TYR A 151 11.80 3.44 28.70
C TYR A 151 11.25 2.09 29.13
#